data_2179229952c03c32863717530ae11834
#
_entry.id   2179229952c03c32863717530ae11834
#
_cell.length_a   1.000
_cell.length_b   1.000
_cell.length_c   1.000
_cell.angle_alpha   90.00
_cell.angle_beta   90.00
_cell.angle_gamma   90.00
#
_symmetry.space_group_name_H-M   'P 1'
#
loop_
_entity.id
_entity.type
_entity.pdbx_description
1 polymer ?
#
loop_
_entity_poly.entity_id
_entity_poly.type
_entity_poly.pdbx_seq_one_letter_code
_entity_poly.pdbx_strand_id
1 'polypeptide(L)'
;VTTDGYVIILHQNDKALTSTDRLTPSGSGSVDFSDLRPDSDFRETLKAAAERELREETNLPAGRIGHTEVIGFYRDLGRGGKPEFCCLTQLNASSFEIAELEPSCEEQRDDFETYQILGEMGALDGKDFGRFSDMALNLSPGCEEEHPSLALYMCYIMLCRYFGKEIPVRN
;
A
#
# COMPACT_ATOMS: atom_id res chain seq x y z
N VAL A 1 4.89 3.96 -4.66
CA VAL A 1 4.50 4.53 -5.97
C VAL A 1 5.69 4.43 -6.91
N THR A 2 5.49 3.92 -8.12
CA THR A 2 6.50 3.76 -9.17
C THR A 2 6.86 5.09 -9.84
N THR A 3 7.96 5.11 -10.62
CA THR A 3 8.41 6.31 -11.36
C THR A 3 7.42 6.75 -12.44
N ASP A 4 6.60 5.85 -12.94
CA ASP A 4 5.55 6.08 -13.94
C ASP A 4 4.14 6.25 -13.32
N GLY A 5 4.07 6.40 -11.99
CA GLY A 5 2.87 6.83 -11.29
C GLY A 5 1.88 5.71 -10.91
N TYR A 6 2.33 4.47 -10.79
CA TYR A 6 1.47 3.37 -10.34
C TYR A 6 1.61 3.09 -8.85
N VAL A 7 0.52 2.65 -8.23
CA VAL A 7 0.51 2.10 -6.86
C VAL A 7 0.54 0.58 -6.93
N ILE A 8 1.34 -0.05 -6.08
CA ILE A 8 1.32 -1.49 -5.92
C ILE A 8 0.18 -1.85 -4.98
N ILE A 9 -0.72 -2.68 -5.44
CA ILE A 9 -1.87 -3.18 -4.69
C ILE A 9 -1.78 -4.70 -4.70
N LEU A 10 -2.08 -5.32 -3.56
CA LEU A 10 -2.10 -6.76 -3.39
C LEU A 10 -3.53 -7.25 -3.28
N HIS A 11 -3.78 -8.46 -3.78
CA HIS A 11 -5.01 -9.20 -3.53
C HIS A 11 -4.72 -10.26 -2.48
N GLN A 12 -5.33 -10.14 -1.30
CA GLN A 12 -5.17 -11.12 -0.23
C GLN A 12 -6.01 -12.36 -0.53
N ASN A 13 -5.40 -13.54 -0.37
CA ASN A 13 -6.09 -14.80 -0.55
C ASN A 13 -6.99 -15.18 0.63
N ASP A 14 -7.64 -16.33 0.56
CA ASP A 14 -8.57 -16.84 1.56
C ASP A 14 -7.89 -17.33 2.86
N LYS A 15 -6.56 -17.46 2.88
CA LYS A 15 -5.79 -17.88 4.05
C LYS A 15 -5.36 -16.71 4.94
N ALA A 16 -5.46 -15.48 4.45
CA ALA A 16 -5.08 -14.29 5.21
C ALA A 16 -5.89 -14.17 6.50
N LEU A 17 -5.23 -13.83 7.60
CA LEU A 17 -5.87 -13.66 8.91
C LEU A 17 -6.85 -12.49 8.98
N THR A 18 -6.65 -11.51 8.12
CA THR A 18 -7.49 -10.29 8.04
C THR A 18 -7.65 -9.87 6.59
N SER A 19 -8.76 -9.22 6.29
CA SER A 19 -9.04 -8.69 4.92
C SER A 19 -9.02 -9.77 3.84
N THR A 20 -9.43 -10.98 4.17
CA THR A 20 -9.56 -12.11 3.24
C THR A 20 -10.29 -11.70 1.97
N ASP A 21 -9.77 -12.11 0.81
CA ASP A 21 -10.34 -11.83 -0.50
C ASP A 21 -10.57 -10.30 -0.76
N ARG A 22 -9.59 -9.49 -0.38
CA ARG A 22 -9.66 -8.03 -0.52
C ARG A 22 -8.39 -7.44 -1.11
N LEU A 23 -8.59 -6.32 -1.80
CA LEU A 23 -7.48 -5.47 -2.23
C LEU A 23 -6.90 -4.72 -1.03
N THR A 24 -5.58 -4.77 -0.90
CA THR A 24 -4.83 -4.12 0.19
C THR A 24 -3.63 -3.36 -0.36
N PRO A 25 -3.18 -2.28 0.29
CA PRO A 25 -1.96 -1.61 -0.13
C PRO A 25 -0.75 -2.51 0.16
N SER A 26 0.25 -2.49 -0.70
CA SER A 26 1.53 -3.16 -0.44
C SER A 26 2.29 -2.51 0.71
N GLY A 27 3.17 -3.27 1.34
CA GLY A 27 3.91 -2.83 2.53
C GLY A 27 3.05 -2.78 3.78
N SER A 28 2.04 -3.64 3.84
CA SER A 28 1.07 -3.71 4.95
C SER A 28 1.48 -4.76 5.96
N GLY A 29 2.06 -4.36 7.07
CA GLY A 29 2.44 -5.28 8.12
C GLY A 29 2.55 -4.65 9.49
N SER A 30 3.20 -5.35 10.41
CA SER A 30 3.41 -4.91 11.78
C SER A 30 4.79 -4.30 11.95
N VAL A 31 4.89 -3.29 12.81
CA VAL A 31 6.21 -2.85 13.27
C VAL A 31 6.84 -3.96 14.10
N ASP A 32 8.02 -4.42 13.70
CA ASP A 32 8.78 -5.45 14.38
C ASP A 32 9.88 -4.83 15.25
N PHE A 33 10.40 -5.62 16.19
CA PHE A 33 11.54 -5.21 17.01
C PHE A 33 12.80 -4.94 16.16
N SER A 34 12.96 -5.63 15.05
CA SER A 34 14.04 -5.42 14.07
C SER A 34 14.00 -4.06 13.37
N ASP A 35 12.85 -3.39 13.35
CA ASP A 35 12.71 -2.06 12.74
C ASP A 35 13.23 -0.95 13.65
N LEU A 36 13.40 -1.25 14.95
CA LEU A 36 13.97 -0.32 15.91
C LEU A 36 15.47 -0.17 15.68
N ARG A 37 15.90 1.04 15.42
CA ARG A 37 17.32 1.37 15.29
C ARG A 37 17.74 2.24 16.49
N PRO A 38 18.96 2.06 17.03
CA PRO A 38 19.52 3.00 17.99
C PRO A 38 19.43 4.43 17.43
N ASP A 39 19.03 5.36 18.25
CA ASP A 39 18.94 6.80 17.93
C ASP A 39 17.90 7.19 16.86
N SER A 40 17.04 6.26 16.39
CA SER A 40 15.92 6.59 15.52
C SER A 40 14.70 7.05 16.32
N ASP A 41 13.97 8.01 15.77
CA ASP A 41 12.67 8.39 16.31
C ASP A 41 11.57 7.41 15.87
N PHE A 42 10.37 7.59 16.42
CA PHE A 42 9.23 6.73 16.09
C PHE A 42 8.86 6.79 14.60
N ARG A 43 9.01 7.96 13.96
CA ARG A 43 8.72 8.12 12.52
C ARG A 43 9.68 7.30 11.67
N GLU A 44 10.96 7.32 12.00
CA GLU A 44 11.98 6.52 11.28
C GLU A 44 11.74 5.01 11.47
N THR A 45 11.27 4.59 12.64
CA THR A 45 10.84 3.20 12.87
C THR A 45 9.67 2.80 11.96
N LEU A 46 8.66 3.65 11.82
CA LEU A 46 7.51 3.39 10.93
C LEU A 46 7.93 3.29 9.47
N LYS A 47 8.85 4.15 9.03
CA LYS A 47 9.39 4.08 7.66
C LYS A 47 10.16 2.77 7.44
N ALA A 48 11.02 2.39 8.39
CA ALA A 48 11.78 1.16 8.30
C ALA A 48 10.86 -0.08 8.21
N ALA A 49 9.80 -0.12 9.02
CA ALA A 49 8.81 -1.17 8.97
C ALA A 49 8.10 -1.22 7.59
N ALA A 50 7.62 -0.10 7.09
CA ALA A 50 6.94 -0.02 5.79
C ALA A 50 7.86 -0.47 4.62
N GLU A 51 9.14 -0.08 4.67
CA GLU A 51 10.14 -0.48 3.67
C GLU A 51 10.50 -1.96 3.74
N ARG A 52 10.55 -2.54 4.95
CA ARG A 52 10.76 -3.97 5.15
C ARG A 52 9.60 -4.78 4.60
N GLU A 53 8.37 -4.49 5.04
CA GLU A 53 7.14 -5.16 4.56
C GLU A 53 7.01 -5.06 3.03
N LEU A 54 7.21 -3.88 2.46
CA LEU A 54 7.17 -3.70 1.01
C LEU A 54 8.16 -4.63 0.28
N ARG A 55 9.37 -4.79 0.82
CA ARG A 55 10.38 -5.67 0.22
C ARG A 55 10.04 -7.15 0.39
N GLU A 56 9.51 -7.53 1.53
CA GLU A 56 9.09 -8.90 1.81
C GLU A 56 7.94 -9.32 0.89
N GLU A 57 6.96 -8.44 0.69
CA GLU A 57 5.81 -8.70 -0.18
C GLU A 57 6.15 -8.67 -1.68
N THR A 58 7.05 -7.79 -2.11
CA THR A 58 7.29 -7.55 -3.56
C THR A 58 8.62 -8.06 -4.07
N ASN A 59 9.49 -8.57 -3.21
CA ASN A 59 10.88 -8.91 -3.54
C ASN A 59 11.69 -7.73 -4.12
N LEU A 60 11.30 -6.51 -3.80
CA LEU A 60 11.92 -5.30 -4.33
C LEU A 60 13.34 -5.13 -3.75
N PRO A 61 14.39 -4.99 -4.58
CA PRO A 61 15.73 -4.71 -4.09
C PRO A 61 15.77 -3.38 -3.32
N ALA A 62 16.51 -3.34 -2.20
CA ALA A 62 16.61 -2.15 -1.34
C ALA A 62 17.01 -0.86 -2.10
N GLY A 63 17.87 -0.97 -3.11
CA GLY A 63 18.27 0.17 -3.95
C GLY A 63 17.16 0.75 -4.83
N ARG A 64 16.01 0.07 -4.91
CA ARG A 64 14.83 0.56 -5.64
C ARG A 64 13.87 1.37 -4.76
N ILE A 65 14.07 1.39 -3.46
CA ILE A 65 13.35 2.28 -2.56
C ILE A 65 13.99 3.66 -2.62
N GLY A 66 13.24 4.68 -3.00
CA GLY A 66 13.71 6.06 -3.08
C GLY A 66 13.50 6.80 -1.76
N HIS A 67 12.25 7.10 -1.44
CA HIS A 67 11.90 7.87 -0.26
C HIS A 67 10.58 7.38 0.35
N THR A 68 10.56 7.20 1.67
CA THR A 68 9.36 6.84 2.41
C THR A 68 8.96 7.95 3.37
N GLU A 69 7.69 8.31 3.38
CA GLU A 69 7.11 9.31 4.27
C GLU A 69 5.84 8.81 4.96
N VAL A 70 5.69 9.11 6.25
CA VAL A 70 4.45 8.85 6.99
C VAL A 70 3.47 9.98 6.70
N ILE A 71 2.41 9.67 5.95
CA ILE A 71 1.44 10.67 5.45
C ILE A 71 0.17 10.77 6.31
N GLY A 72 -0.04 9.83 7.23
CA GLY A 72 -1.18 9.89 8.12
C GLY A 72 -1.33 8.67 9.01
N PHE A 73 -2.36 8.71 9.86
CA PHE A 73 -2.73 7.56 10.67
C PHE A 73 -4.24 7.52 10.92
N TYR A 74 -4.75 6.33 11.24
CA TYR A 74 -6.12 6.14 11.68
C TYR A 74 -6.19 5.06 12.77
N ARG A 75 -7.33 4.93 13.41
CA ARG A 75 -7.59 3.84 14.37
C ARG A 75 -8.65 2.91 13.80
N ASP A 76 -8.29 1.65 13.67
CA ASP A 76 -9.23 0.62 13.25
C ASP A 76 -10.09 0.18 14.45
N LEU A 77 -11.31 0.70 14.51
CA LEU A 77 -12.23 0.40 15.59
C LEU A 77 -12.74 -1.05 15.55
N GLY A 78 -12.79 -1.65 14.37
CA GLY A 78 -13.14 -3.07 14.20
C GLY A 78 -12.10 -4.01 14.80
N ARG A 79 -10.85 -3.54 14.95
CA ARG A 79 -9.72 -4.24 15.56
C ARG A 79 -9.36 -3.68 16.96
N GLY A 80 -10.37 -3.26 17.72
CA GLY A 80 -10.16 -2.75 19.08
C GLY A 80 -9.47 -1.38 19.16
N GLY A 81 -9.52 -0.60 18.08
CA GLY A 81 -8.88 0.70 18.00
C GLY A 81 -7.38 0.65 17.76
N LYS A 82 -6.90 -0.42 17.11
CA LYS A 82 -5.49 -0.55 16.69
C LYS A 82 -5.07 0.67 15.88
N PRO A 83 -3.94 1.32 16.21
CA PRO A 83 -3.38 2.39 15.40
C PRO A 83 -2.79 1.80 14.12
N GLU A 84 -3.12 2.39 12.98
CA GLU A 84 -2.60 2.05 11.66
C GLU A 84 -1.98 3.31 11.04
N PHE A 85 -0.77 3.20 10.52
CA PHE A 85 -0.03 4.31 9.93
C PHE A 85 0.03 4.13 8.42
N CYS A 86 -0.30 5.21 7.68
CA CYS A 86 -0.20 5.23 6.23
C CYS A 86 1.14 5.83 5.82
N CYS A 87 1.90 5.06 5.04
CA CYS A 87 3.16 5.50 4.47
C CYS A 87 3.06 5.63 2.95
N LEU A 88 3.76 6.61 2.39
CA LEU A 88 3.95 6.78 0.96
C LEU A 88 5.42 6.50 0.65
N THR A 89 5.67 5.42 -0.10
CA THR A 89 7.01 5.06 -0.56
C THR A 89 7.13 5.34 -2.05
N GLN A 90 8.05 6.23 -2.41
CA GLN A 90 8.44 6.49 -3.80
C GLN A 90 9.50 5.48 -4.22
N LEU A 91 9.31 4.84 -5.36
CA LEU A 91 10.23 3.84 -5.88
C LEU A 91 11.10 4.43 -6.99
N ASN A 92 12.32 3.92 -7.09
CA ASN A 92 13.23 4.15 -8.22
C ASN A 92 13.08 3.01 -9.25
N ALA A 93 11.84 2.65 -9.58
CA ALA A 93 11.49 1.60 -10.54
C ALA A 93 10.15 1.94 -11.20
N SER A 94 10.00 1.54 -12.45
CA SER A 94 8.73 1.63 -13.18
C SER A 94 7.80 0.46 -12.83
N SER A 95 6.52 0.59 -13.18
CA SER A 95 5.54 -0.48 -13.03
C SER A 95 5.95 -1.75 -13.77
N PHE A 96 6.55 -1.60 -14.96
CA PHE A 96 7.05 -2.72 -15.74
C PHE A 96 8.18 -3.47 -15.01
N GLU A 97 9.17 -2.75 -14.46
CA GLU A 97 10.27 -3.36 -13.69
C GLU A 97 9.76 -4.10 -12.44
N ILE A 98 8.71 -3.59 -11.81
CA ILE A 98 8.09 -4.26 -10.66
C ILE A 98 7.35 -5.53 -11.09
N ALA A 99 6.63 -5.50 -12.22
CA ALA A 99 5.90 -6.65 -12.74
C ALA A 99 6.80 -7.83 -13.13
N GLU A 100 8.08 -7.56 -13.45
CA GLU A 100 9.09 -8.57 -13.76
C GLU A 100 9.72 -9.23 -12.51
N LEU A 101 9.43 -8.73 -11.29
CA LEU A 101 9.94 -9.31 -10.06
C LEU A 101 9.17 -10.61 -9.76
N GLU A 102 9.93 -11.68 -9.58
CA GLU A 102 9.33 -12.95 -9.16
C GLU A 102 9.11 -12.98 -7.63
N PRO A 103 7.96 -13.49 -7.17
CA PRO A 103 7.72 -13.71 -5.76
C PRO A 103 8.80 -14.63 -5.15
N SER A 104 9.51 -14.17 -4.13
CA SER A 104 10.67 -14.89 -3.60
C SER A 104 10.42 -15.67 -2.32
N CYS A 105 9.37 -15.38 -1.58
CA CYS A 105 9.15 -15.97 -0.27
C CYS A 105 7.82 -16.75 -0.14
N GLU A 106 7.79 -17.63 0.86
CA GLU A 106 6.61 -18.43 1.17
C GLU A 106 5.42 -17.56 1.59
N GLU A 107 5.65 -16.43 2.27
CA GLU A 107 4.61 -15.48 2.66
C GLU A 107 3.84 -14.94 1.45
N GLN A 108 4.54 -14.61 0.37
CA GLN A 108 3.89 -14.16 -0.87
C GLN A 108 3.02 -15.24 -1.52
N ARG A 109 3.40 -16.51 -1.39
CA ARG A 109 2.63 -17.63 -1.93
C ARG A 109 1.48 -18.04 -1.02
N ASP A 110 1.64 -17.83 0.29
CA ASP A 110 0.66 -18.29 1.28
C ASP A 110 -0.38 -17.22 1.59
N ASP A 111 -0.02 -15.92 1.56
CA ASP A 111 -0.90 -14.82 1.92
C ASP A 111 -1.46 -14.04 0.72
N PHE A 112 -0.80 -14.11 -0.46
CA PHE A 112 -1.18 -13.34 -1.63
C PHE A 112 -1.28 -14.22 -2.88
N GLU A 113 -2.44 -14.28 -3.52
CA GLU A 113 -2.61 -14.99 -4.79
C GLU A 113 -1.88 -14.30 -5.95
N THR A 114 -1.92 -12.99 -5.99
CA THR A 114 -1.18 -12.15 -6.94
C THR A 114 -0.99 -10.76 -6.36
N TYR A 115 0.17 -10.15 -6.60
CA TYR A 115 0.19 -8.70 -6.54
C TYR A 115 -0.03 -8.15 -7.95
N GLN A 116 -0.91 -7.19 -8.03
CA GLN A 116 -1.18 -6.50 -9.28
C GLN A 116 -0.77 -5.04 -9.10
N ILE A 117 -0.07 -4.51 -10.10
CA ILE A 117 0.19 -3.09 -10.18
C ILE A 117 -1.02 -2.49 -10.86
N LEU A 118 -1.98 -2.00 -10.08
CA LEU A 118 -3.31 -1.71 -10.60
C LEU A 118 -3.71 -0.24 -10.51
N GLY A 119 -2.93 0.59 -9.85
CA GLY A 119 -3.34 1.96 -9.65
C GLY A 119 -2.52 2.94 -10.47
N GLU A 120 -3.01 3.35 -11.65
CA GLU A 120 -2.48 4.54 -12.29
C GLU A 120 -2.86 5.75 -11.43
N MET A 121 -1.88 6.35 -10.76
CA MET A 121 -2.07 7.58 -9.99
C MET A 121 -1.97 8.85 -10.84
N GLY A 122 -1.70 8.71 -12.14
CA GLY A 122 -1.23 9.83 -12.91
C GLY A 122 0.15 10.29 -12.43
N ALA A 123 0.76 11.24 -13.10
CA ALA A 123 1.99 11.86 -12.61
C ALA A 123 1.75 12.39 -11.18
N LEU A 124 2.75 12.30 -10.31
CA LEU A 124 2.72 12.77 -8.91
C LEU A 124 2.38 14.28 -8.76
N ASP A 125 2.17 14.99 -9.87
CA ASP A 125 1.63 16.36 -9.88
C ASP A 125 0.16 16.44 -9.43
N GLY A 126 -0.45 15.30 -9.17
CA GLY A 126 -1.63 15.18 -8.36
C GLY A 126 -2.93 15.55 -9.03
N LYS A 127 -3.08 15.51 -10.34
CA LYS A 127 -4.33 15.93 -10.98
C LYS A 127 -5.39 14.83 -11.06
N ASP A 128 -4.96 13.59 -11.14
CA ASP A 128 -5.89 12.46 -11.21
C ASP A 128 -5.29 11.24 -10.51
N PHE A 129 -6.02 10.62 -9.59
CA PHE A 129 -5.63 9.34 -9.02
C PHE A 129 -6.13 8.16 -9.87
N GLY A 130 -6.76 8.45 -11.02
CA GLY A 130 -7.14 7.49 -12.03
C GLY A 130 -7.79 6.23 -11.47
N ARG A 131 -7.40 5.09 -12.00
CA ARG A 131 -7.93 3.79 -11.61
C ARG A 131 -7.74 3.45 -10.12
N PHE A 132 -6.71 3.98 -9.46
CA PHE A 132 -6.51 3.78 -8.02
C PHE A 132 -7.68 4.34 -7.19
N SER A 133 -8.22 5.50 -7.57
CA SER A 133 -9.43 6.06 -6.97
C SER A 133 -10.62 5.12 -7.11
N ASP A 134 -10.84 4.59 -8.31
CA ASP A 134 -11.96 3.69 -8.59
C ASP A 134 -11.88 2.41 -7.77
N MET A 135 -10.70 1.82 -7.66
CA MET A 135 -10.44 0.62 -6.87
C MET A 135 -10.62 0.87 -5.37
N ALA A 136 -10.00 1.93 -4.83
CA ALA A 136 -10.08 2.26 -3.41
C ALA A 136 -11.51 2.62 -2.96
N LEU A 137 -12.35 3.13 -3.88
CA LEU A 137 -13.73 3.49 -3.63
C LEU A 137 -14.73 2.41 -4.08
N ASN A 138 -14.27 1.33 -4.69
CA ASN A 138 -15.12 0.28 -5.29
C ASN A 138 -16.07 0.83 -6.36
N LEU A 139 -15.56 1.67 -7.25
CA LEU A 139 -16.31 2.31 -8.32
C LEU A 139 -16.10 1.68 -9.70
N SER A 140 -15.16 0.73 -9.82
CA SER A 140 -14.83 0.12 -11.12
C SER A 140 -15.96 -0.79 -11.61
N PRO A 141 -16.51 -0.57 -12.81
CA PRO A 141 -17.45 -1.48 -13.44
C PRO A 141 -16.79 -2.84 -13.68
N GLY A 142 -17.41 -3.91 -13.21
CA GLY A 142 -16.92 -5.28 -13.40
C GLY A 142 -15.97 -5.81 -12.32
N CYS A 143 -15.65 -5.02 -11.29
CA CYS A 143 -14.91 -5.45 -10.09
C CYS A 143 -15.87 -5.73 -8.92
N GLU A 144 -17.04 -6.31 -9.19
CA GLU A 144 -18.03 -6.60 -8.14
C GLU A 144 -17.53 -7.59 -7.10
N GLU A 145 -16.49 -8.37 -7.43
CA GLU A 145 -15.87 -9.36 -6.55
C GLU A 145 -14.64 -8.82 -5.81
N GLU A 146 -14.02 -7.72 -6.25
CA GLU A 146 -12.81 -7.16 -5.64
C GLU A 146 -13.15 -6.02 -4.69
N HIS A 147 -13.28 -6.31 -3.41
CA HIS A 147 -13.56 -5.30 -2.40
C HIS A 147 -12.27 -4.69 -1.82
N PRO A 148 -12.16 -3.36 -1.72
CA PRO A 148 -11.05 -2.74 -1.04
C PRO A 148 -11.09 -3.05 0.47
N SER A 149 -9.92 -3.29 1.06
CA SER A 149 -9.79 -3.32 2.51
C SER A 149 -9.95 -1.93 3.10
N LEU A 150 -10.24 -1.85 4.41
CA LEU A 150 -10.22 -0.58 5.12
C LEU A 150 -8.86 0.12 4.99
N ALA A 151 -7.76 -0.65 5.00
CA ALA A 151 -6.42 -0.12 4.85
C ALA A 151 -6.24 0.57 3.49
N LEU A 152 -6.67 -0.05 2.38
CA LEU A 152 -6.57 0.56 1.05
C LEU A 152 -7.39 1.84 0.95
N TYR A 153 -8.63 1.82 1.45
CA TYR A 153 -9.48 2.99 1.49
C TYR A 153 -8.85 4.14 2.30
N MET A 154 -8.32 3.84 3.48
CA MET A 154 -7.70 4.86 4.34
C MET A 154 -6.39 5.40 3.75
N CYS A 155 -5.58 4.56 3.11
CA CYS A 155 -4.40 5.03 2.37
C CYS A 155 -4.79 6.01 1.25
N TYR A 156 -5.85 5.71 0.51
CA TYR A 156 -6.39 6.63 -0.50
C TYR A 156 -6.81 7.98 0.11
N ILE A 157 -7.57 7.97 1.21
CA ILE A 157 -7.97 9.19 1.92
C ILE A 157 -6.75 10.02 2.38
N MET A 158 -5.73 9.36 2.93
CA MET A 158 -4.52 10.04 3.38
C MET A 158 -3.71 10.61 2.22
N LEU A 159 -3.66 9.92 1.08
CA LEU A 159 -3.05 10.44 -0.14
C LEU A 159 -3.80 11.67 -0.67
N CYS A 160 -5.15 11.64 -0.72
CA CYS A 160 -5.94 12.81 -1.08
C CYS A 160 -5.58 14.02 -0.21
N ARG A 161 -5.54 13.83 1.11
CA ARG A 161 -5.16 14.90 2.06
C ARG A 161 -3.73 15.39 1.85
N TYR A 162 -2.79 14.47 1.68
CA TYR A 162 -1.38 14.79 1.48
C TYR A 162 -1.17 15.66 0.24
N PHE A 163 -1.87 15.36 -0.85
CA PHE A 163 -1.81 16.13 -2.09
C PHE A 163 -2.84 17.27 -2.21
N GLY A 164 -3.59 17.57 -1.13
CA GLY A 164 -4.59 18.65 -1.12
C GLY A 164 -5.78 18.40 -2.06
N LYS A 165 -6.16 17.13 -2.27
CA LYS A 165 -7.27 16.72 -3.13
C LYS A 165 -8.58 16.67 -2.35
N GLU A 166 -9.68 16.93 -3.03
CA GLU A 166 -11.01 16.65 -2.49
C GLU A 166 -11.20 15.14 -2.33
N ILE A 167 -11.74 14.76 -1.18
CA ILE A 167 -12.08 13.35 -0.91
C ILE A 167 -13.47 13.12 -1.49
N PRO A 168 -13.64 12.21 -2.46
CA PRO A 168 -14.97 11.89 -2.98
C PRO A 168 -15.85 11.35 -1.85
N VAL A 169 -17.02 11.94 -1.69
CA VAL A 169 -18.02 11.49 -0.72
C VAL A 169 -18.84 10.38 -1.38
N ARG A 170 -18.86 9.19 -0.78
CA ARG A 170 -19.83 8.16 -1.17
C ARG A 170 -21.24 8.68 -0.85
N ASN A 171 -22.05 8.86 -1.88
CA ASN A 171 -23.49 9.07 -1.73
C ASN A 171 -24.22 7.75 -1.46
#